data_28442466e22c94a82b879bfd8ac44101
#
_entry.id   28442466e22c94a82b879bfd8ac44101
#
_cell.length_a   1.000
_cell.length_b   1.000
_cell.length_c   1.000
_cell.angle_alpha   90.00
_cell.angle_beta   90.00
_cell.angle_gamma   90.00
#
_symmetry.space_group_name_H-M   'P 1'
#
loop_
_entity.id
_entity.type
_entity.pdbx_description
1 polymer ?
#
loop_
_entity_poly.entity_id
_entity_poly.type
_entity_poly.pdbx_seq_one_letter_code
_entity_poly.pdbx_strand_id
1 'polypeptide(L)'
;MALIFAANATAQSGRRVVNPPPPREPVIEAPAEPRPERLPPAPAELGALPESLLNRELQALDKGSFRLADFGGKVVVVNIWASWCGPCRMEIPDYEKVRKEYAGRAVEFIGLTTEDPRTSSDRVKQFVRSVNFGFRLGWADPLTARTLMSGKNAIPQTLVIAPDGHIVSHWRGYTRGQSRDRLRETIEHALSEASSAQKFQ
;
A
#
# COMPACT_ATOMS: atom_id res chain seq x y z
N MET A 1 64.17 61.59 -60.71
CA MET A 1 62.82 61.67 -60.11
C MET A 1 62.36 60.25 -59.80
N ALA A 2 62.44 59.87 -58.55
CA ALA A 2 62.06 58.55 -58.11
C ALA A 2 60.92 58.69 -57.05
N LEU A 3 59.77 58.21 -57.38
CA LEU A 3 58.60 58.20 -56.53
C LEU A 3 58.60 56.90 -55.68
N ILE A 4 58.70 57.09 -54.36
CA ILE A 4 58.64 56.03 -53.40
C ILE A 4 57.15 55.78 -53.06
N PHE A 5 56.62 54.58 -53.35
CA PHE A 5 55.30 54.13 -52.86
C PHE A 5 55.47 53.41 -51.54
N ALA A 6 54.93 54.03 -50.51
CA ALA A 6 54.81 53.32 -49.19
C ALA A 6 53.58 52.40 -49.16
N ALA A 7 53.83 51.14 -48.96
CA ALA A 7 52.73 50.19 -48.82
C ALA A 7 52.32 50.12 -47.32
N ASN A 8 51.07 50.55 -47.06
CA ASN A 8 50.42 50.36 -45.74
C ASN A 8 49.90 48.94 -45.62
N ALA A 9 50.49 48.14 -44.72
CA ALA A 9 50.01 46.88 -44.38
C ALA A 9 48.99 47.01 -43.18
N THR A 10 47.71 46.92 -43.47
CA THR A 10 46.66 46.84 -42.46
C THR A 10 46.57 45.39 -41.96
N ALA A 11 46.99 45.16 -40.72
CA ALA A 11 46.79 43.87 -40.01
C ALA A 11 45.30 43.68 -39.71
N GLN A 12 44.62 42.77 -40.41
CA GLN A 12 43.29 42.34 -40.07
C GLN A 12 43.36 41.34 -38.94
N SER A 13 42.96 41.76 -37.69
CA SER A 13 42.72 40.90 -36.54
C SER A 13 41.53 39.99 -36.84
N GLY A 14 41.81 38.76 -37.25
CA GLY A 14 40.77 37.72 -37.45
C GLY A 14 40.16 37.29 -36.13
N ARG A 15 39.03 37.89 -35.76
CA ARG A 15 38.20 37.35 -34.70
C ARG A 15 37.64 36.01 -35.17
N ARG A 16 38.12 34.91 -34.57
CA ARG A 16 37.56 33.58 -34.74
C ARG A 16 36.16 33.57 -34.15
N VAL A 17 35.14 33.57 -35.01
CA VAL A 17 33.74 33.35 -34.55
C VAL A 17 33.63 31.91 -34.13
N VAL A 18 33.58 31.68 -32.84
CA VAL A 18 33.25 30.36 -32.27
C VAL A 18 31.74 30.25 -32.28
N ASN A 19 31.19 29.47 -33.21
CA ASN A 19 29.77 29.15 -33.19
C ASN A 19 29.44 28.38 -31.92
N PRO A 20 28.40 28.76 -31.17
CA PRO A 20 27.94 27.97 -30.04
C PRO A 20 27.53 26.59 -30.54
N PRO A 21 27.75 25.53 -29.71
CA PRO A 21 27.32 24.18 -30.05
C PRO A 21 25.78 24.18 -30.25
N PRO A 22 25.27 23.34 -31.17
CA PRO A 22 23.83 23.24 -31.40
C PRO A 22 23.11 22.88 -30.09
N PRO A 23 21.87 23.35 -29.89
CA PRO A 23 21.05 22.97 -28.75
C PRO A 23 21.00 21.44 -28.65
N ARG A 24 21.29 20.90 -27.46
CA ARG A 24 21.11 19.47 -27.22
C ARG A 24 19.63 19.14 -27.37
N GLU A 25 19.32 18.24 -28.28
CA GLU A 25 17.97 17.70 -28.40
C GLU A 25 17.55 17.14 -27.02
N PRO A 26 16.29 17.33 -26.59
CA PRO A 26 15.82 16.73 -25.35
C PRO A 26 15.99 15.21 -25.45
N VAL A 27 16.84 14.64 -24.60
CA VAL A 27 16.93 13.21 -24.44
C VAL A 27 15.60 12.79 -23.82
N ILE A 28 14.71 12.22 -24.65
CA ILE A 28 13.51 11.55 -24.16
C ILE A 28 14.02 10.30 -23.44
N GLU A 29 14.22 10.42 -22.13
CA GLU A 29 14.46 9.25 -21.29
C GLU A 29 13.28 8.29 -21.51
N ALA A 30 13.59 7.11 -22.05
CA ALA A 30 12.61 6.03 -22.14
C ALA A 30 12.00 5.84 -20.75
N PRO A 31 10.67 5.59 -20.63
CA PRO A 31 10.05 5.32 -19.35
C PRO A 31 10.88 4.24 -18.64
N ALA A 32 11.40 4.56 -17.46
CA ALA A 32 12.14 3.60 -16.65
C ALA A 32 11.26 2.36 -16.49
N GLU A 33 11.77 1.21 -16.90
CA GLU A 33 11.07 -0.07 -16.65
C GLU A 33 10.69 -0.11 -15.17
N PRO A 34 9.47 -0.52 -14.83
CA PRO A 34 9.06 -0.60 -13.44
C PRO A 34 10.06 -1.51 -12.73
N ARG A 35 10.85 -0.90 -11.84
CA ARG A 35 11.80 -1.65 -11.01
C ARG A 35 10.99 -2.70 -10.27
N PRO A 36 11.34 -4.00 -10.35
CA PRO A 36 10.62 -5.03 -9.62
C PRO A 36 10.57 -4.58 -8.16
N GLU A 37 9.36 -4.33 -7.67
CA GLU A 37 9.13 -3.89 -6.30
C GLU A 37 9.76 -4.95 -5.39
N ARG A 38 10.74 -4.53 -4.61
CA ARG A 38 11.42 -5.43 -3.66
C ARG A 38 10.34 -6.06 -2.80
N LEU A 39 10.23 -7.38 -2.84
CA LEU A 39 9.37 -8.12 -1.91
C LEU A 39 9.52 -7.51 -0.51
N PRO A 40 8.41 -7.32 0.22
CA PRO A 40 8.48 -6.80 1.58
C PRO A 40 9.46 -7.63 2.40
N PRO A 41 10.08 -7.04 3.44
CA PRO A 41 11.02 -7.75 4.30
C PRO A 41 10.41 -9.07 4.78
N ALA A 42 11.26 -10.06 4.96
CA ALA A 42 10.85 -11.39 5.40
C ALA A 42 10.01 -11.32 6.69
N PRO A 43 9.00 -12.18 6.86
CA PRO A 43 8.01 -12.13 7.94
C PRO A 43 8.59 -11.99 9.35
N ALA A 44 9.80 -12.52 9.59
CA ALA A 44 10.48 -12.51 10.88
C ALA A 44 10.74 -11.10 11.48
N GLU A 45 10.68 -10.03 10.66
CA GLU A 45 10.94 -8.65 11.12
C GLU A 45 9.67 -7.91 11.59
N LEU A 46 8.48 -8.39 11.25
CA LEU A 46 7.22 -7.70 11.58
C LEU A 46 6.64 -8.10 12.95
N GLY A 47 7.12 -9.21 13.54
CA GLY A 47 6.67 -9.70 14.83
C GLY A 47 5.22 -10.20 14.82
N ALA A 48 4.68 -10.44 16.03
CA ALA A 48 3.28 -10.79 16.24
C ALA A 48 2.50 -9.59 16.77
N LEU A 49 1.19 -9.59 16.55
CA LEU A 49 0.31 -8.62 17.22
C LEU A 49 0.33 -8.88 18.73
N PRO A 50 0.33 -7.82 19.56
CA PRO A 50 0.22 -7.97 21.00
C PRO A 50 -1.04 -8.77 21.38
N GLU A 51 -0.92 -9.69 22.32
CA GLU A 51 -2.05 -10.50 22.78
C GLU A 51 -3.21 -9.62 23.31
N SER A 52 -2.89 -8.52 23.96
CA SER A 52 -3.87 -7.52 24.39
C SER A 52 -4.67 -6.90 23.25
N LEU A 53 -4.11 -6.85 22.04
CA LEU A 53 -4.81 -6.38 20.85
C LEU A 53 -5.61 -7.53 20.20
N LEU A 54 -5.05 -8.72 20.13
CA LEU A 54 -5.76 -9.90 19.60
C LEU A 54 -7.04 -10.17 20.39
N ASN A 55 -7.00 -10.05 21.71
CA ASN A 55 -8.13 -10.29 22.62
C ASN A 55 -9.02 -9.05 22.85
N ARG A 56 -8.69 -7.89 22.26
CA ARG A 56 -9.50 -6.68 22.39
C ARG A 56 -10.83 -6.84 21.69
N GLU A 57 -11.89 -6.49 22.40
CA GLU A 57 -13.24 -6.44 21.84
C GLU A 57 -13.39 -5.23 20.90
N LEU A 58 -13.73 -5.51 19.65
CA LEU A 58 -13.97 -4.54 18.59
C LEU A 58 -15.47 -4.48 18.33
N GLN A 59 -16.03 -3.27 18.39
CA GLN A 59 -17.44 -3.06 18.07
C GLN A 59 -17.67 -3.30 16.58
N ALA A 60 -18.61 -4.18 16.23
CA ALA A 60 -19.01 -4.39 14.84
C ALA A 60 -19.83 -3.19 14.30
N LEU A 61 -19.79 -2.98 12.97
CA LEU A 61 -20.57 -1.90 12.33
C LEU A 61 -22.07 -2.17 12.33
N ASP A 62 -22.46 -3.44 12.29
CA ASP A 62 -23.87 -3.87 12.29
C ASP A 62 -24.36 -4.04 13.72
N LYS A 63 -24.03 -5.13 14.37
CA LYS A 63 -24.41 -5.43 15.77
C LYS A 63 -23.36 -6.31 16.42
N GLY A 64 -23.23 -6.17 17.75
CA GLY A 64 -22.34 -6.97 18.56
C GLY A 64 -20.88 -6.54 18.46
N SER A 65 -20.01 -7.48 18.74
CA SER A 65 -18.57 -7.29 18.76
C SER A 65 -17.85 -8.58 18.35
N PHE A 66 -16.57 -8.47 18.09
CA PHE A 66 -15.67 -9.59 17.79
C PHE A 66 -14.24 -9.24 18.23
N ARG A 67 -13.38 -10.24 18.31
CA ARG A 67 -11.94 -10.07 18.57
C ARG A 67 -11.16 -10.66 17.41
N LEU A 68 -9.95 -10.16 17.17
CA LEU A 68 -9.07 -10.76 16.16
C LEU A 68 -8.72 -12.21 16.54
N ALA A 69 -8.60 -12.52 17.84
CA ALA A 69 -8.38 -13.86 18.35
C ALA A 69 -9.49 -14.87 17.98
N ASP A 70 -10.72 -14.42 17.72
CA ASP A 70 -11.83 -15.30 17.33
C ASP A 70 -11.59 -15.97 15.95
N PHE A 71 -10.59 -15.49 15.19
CA PHE A 71 -10.21 -16.02 13.88
C PHE A 71 -8.87 -16.78 13.90
N GLY A 72 -8.39 -17.16 15.08
CA GLY A 72 -7.21 -18.02 15.22
C GLY A 72 -7.33 -19.29 14.36
N GLY A 73 -6.22 -19.73 13.77
CA GLY A 73 -6.20 -20.84 12.83
C GLY A 73 -6.58 -20.47 11.39
N LYS A 74 -6.91 -19.21 11.12
CA LYS A 74 -7.13 -18.67 9.76
C LYS A 74 -6.07 -17.62 9.42
N VAL A 75 -5.85 -17.42 8.14
CA VAL A 75 -5.20 -16.20 7.66
C VAL A 75 -6.18 -15.05 7.83
N VAL A 76 -5.76 -13.97 8.50
CA VAL A 76 -6.61 -12.79 8.71
C VAL A 76 -6.07 -11.61 7.93
N VAL A 77 -6.88 -11.08 7.02
CA VAL A 77 -6.60 -9.83 6.29
C VAL A 77 -7.30 -8.69 7.02
N VAL A 78 -6.52 -7.77 7.57
CA VAL A 78 -7.06 -6.56 8.22
C VAL A 78 -6.81 -5.37 7.32
N ASN A 79 -7.88 -4.73 6.84
CA ASN A 79 -7.83 -3.49 6.06
C ASN A 79 -8.30 -2.32 6.93
N ILE A 80 -7.48 -1.27 7.02
CA ILE A 80 -7.76 -0.06 7.82
C ILE A 80 -8.12 1.08 6.88
N TRP A 81 -9.28 1.66 7.10
CA TRP A 81 -9.92 2.59 6.18
C TRP A 81 -10.72 3.71 6.88
N ALA A 82 -11.26 4.64 6.09
CA ALA A 82 -12.25 5.61 6.54
C ALA A 82 -13.19 5.99 5.37
N SER A 83 -14.39 6.46 5.68
CA SER A 83 -15.39 6.81 4.67
C SER A 83 -15.00 8.00 3.79
N TRP A 84 -14.15 8.89 4.29
CA TRP A 84 -13.61 10.05 3.57
C TRP A 84 -12.35 9.73 2.75
N CYS A 85 -11.82 8.51 2.85
CA CYS A 85 -10.56 8.12 2.22
C CYS A 85 -10.78 7.78 0.72
N GLY A 86 -10.30 8.63 -0.16
CA GLY A 86 -10.39 8.43 -1.62
C GLY A 86 -9.70 7.15 -2.11
N PRO A 87 -8.43 6.89 -1.76
CA PRO A 87 -7.75 5.64 -2.13
C PRO A 87 -8.45 4.38 -1.60
N CYS A 88 -9.03 4.41 -0.39
CA CYS A 88 -9.79 3.29 0.16
C CYS A 88 -11.00 2.93 -0.70
N ARG A 89 -11.69 3.94 -1.25
CA ARG A 89 -12.82 3.74 -2.18
C ARG A 89 -12.43 3.00 -3.46
N MET A 90 -11.19 3.13 -3.88
CA MET A 90 -10.66 2.41 -5.05
C MET A 90 -10.15 1.01 -4.70
N GLU A 91 -9.54 0.85 -3.52
CA GLU A 91 -8.97 -0.41 -3.03
C GLU A 91 -10.04 -1.46 -2.73
N ILE A 92 -11.08 -1.08 -1.98
CA ILE A 92 -12.10 -1.99 -1.46
C ILE A 92 -12.75 -2.87 -2.55
N PRO A 93 -13.17 -2.34 -3.71
CA PRO A 93 -13.74 -3.17 -4.78
C PRO A 93 -12.76 -4.21 -5.35
N ASP A 94 -11.46 -3.90 -5.37
CA ASP A 94 -10.44 -4.86 -5.82
C ASP A 94 -10.21 -5.95 -4.77
N TYR A 95 -10.20 -5.59 -3.50
CA TYR A 95 -10.06 -6.54 -2.39
C TYR A 95 -11.32 -7.42 -2.22
N GLU A 96 -12.51 -6.90 -2.53
CA GLU A 96 -13.73 -7.71 -2.60
C GLU A 96 -13.66 -8.81 -3.66
N LYS A 97 -13.00 -8.57 -4.79
CA LYS A 97 -12.76 -9.61 -5.80
C LYS A 97 -11.86 -10.71 -5.21
N VAL A 98 -10.76 -10.31 -4.54
CA VAL A 98 -9.86 -11.27 -3.87
C VAL A 98 -10.62 -12.04 -2.79
N ARG A 99 -11.38 -11.36 -1.90
CA ARG A 99 -12.17 -12.03 -0.87
C ARG A 99 -13.06 -13.15 -1.43
N LYS A 100 -13.70 -12.90 -2.56
CA LYS A 100 -14.57 -13.89 -3.23
C LYS A 100 -13.80 -15.10 -3.76
N GLU A 101 -12.54 -14.91 -4.19
CA GLU A 101 -11.67 -15.99 -4.64
C GLU A 101 -11.30 -16.94 -3.49
N TYR A 102 -11.27 -16.42 -2.25
CA TYR A 102 -10.98 -17.19 -1.04
C TYR A 102 -12.23 -17.66 -0.27
N ALA A 103 -13.41 -17.55 -0.87
CA ALA A 103 -14.63 -18.04 -0.24
C ALA A 103 -14.53 -19.55 0.05
N GLY A 104 -14.80 -19.95 1.29
CA GLY A 104 -14.70 -21.35 1.74
C GLY A 104 -13.28 -21.82 2.13
N ARG A 105 -12.26 -20.96 1.99
CA ARG A 105 -10.90 -21.23 2.50
C ARG A 105 -10.73 -20.65 3.92
N ALA A 106 -9.70 -21.09 4.62
CA ALA A 106 -9.37 -20.60 5.96
C ALA A 106 -8.79 -19.18 5.93
N VAL A 107 -9.53 -18.22 5.35
CA VAL A 107 -9.15 -16.81 5.25
C VAL A 107 -10.32 -15.95 5.71
N GLU A 108 -10.07 -15.01 6.61
CA GLU A 108 -11.05 -14.02 7.07
C GLU A 108 -10.63 -12.62 6.65
N PHE A 109 -11.59 -11.82 6.18
CA PHE A 109 -11.38 -10.45 5.78
C PHE A 109 -12.09 -9.50 6.74
N ILE A 110 -11.33 -8.61 7.37
CA ILE A 110 -11.79 -7.67 8.38
C ILE A 110 -11.49 -6.25 7.92
N GLY A 111 -12.49 -5.39 7.89
CA GLY A 111 -12.35 -3.96 7.61
C GLY A 111 -12.57 -3.14 8.88
N LEU A 112 -11.56 -2.40 9.31
CA LEU A 112 -11.64 -1.55 10.50
C LEU A 112 -11.60 -0.08 10.12
N THR A 113 -12.68 0.66 10.43
CA THR A 113 -12.68 2.11 10.26
C THR A 113 -12.06 2.82 11.46
N THR A 114 -11.26 3.86 11.17
CA THR A 114 -10.62 4.71 12.19
C THR A 114 -11.53 5.85 12.68
N GLU A 115 -12.79 5.88 12.23
CA GLU A 115 -13.73 6.94 12.58
C GLU A 115 -14.45 6.66 13.92
N ASP A 116 -14.94 7.72 14.56
CA ASP A 116 -15.71 7.59 15.81
C ASP A 116 -17.16 7.17 15.52
N PRO A 117 -17.65 6.04 16.05
CA PRO A 117 -19.01 5.56 15.83
C PRO A 117 -20.09 6.55 16.23
N ARG A 118 -19.84 7.41 17.24
CA ARG A 118 -20.82 8.38 17.75
C ARG A 118 -21.08 9.52 16.78
N THR A 119 -20.10 9.88 15.95
CA THR A 119 -20.18 11.05 15.06
C THR A 119 -20.21 10.67 13.58
N SER A 120 -19.86 9.43 13.22
CA SER A 120 -19.63 9.03 11.83
C SER A 120 -20.49 7.86 11.35
N SER A 121 -21.33 7.29 12.20
CA SER A 121 -22.08 6.06 11.91
C SER A 121 -22.83 6.10 10.58
N ASP A 122 -23.60 7.15 10.31
CA ASP A 122 -24.40 7.24 9.10
C ASP A 122 -23.55 7.37 7.83
N ARG A 123 -22.50 8.20 7.89
CA ARG A 123 -21.55 8.38 6.79
C ARG A 123 -20.81 7.08 6.49
N VAL A 124 -20.36 6.37 7.52
CA VAL A 124 -19.69 5.07 7.41
C VAL A 124 -20.63 4.04 6.78
N LYS A 125 -21.87 3.92 7.24
CA LYS A 125 -22.88 3.02 6.67
C LYS A 125 -23.20 3.35 5.21
N GLN A 126 -23.30 4.63 4.87
CA GLN A 126 -23.52 5.08 3.50
C GLN A 126 -22.34 4.69 2.59
N PHE A 127 -21.11 4.89 3.08
CA PHE A 127 -19.90 4.49 2.36
C PHE A 127 -19.89 2.97 2.12
N VAL A 128 -20.11 2.15 3.14
CA VAL A 128 -20.13 0.68 3.05
C VAL A 128 -21.09 0.21 1.96
N ARG A 129 -22.31 0.77 1.94
CA ARG A 129 -23.29 0.46 0.89
C ARG A 129 -22.80 0.89 -0.50
N SER A 130 -22.15 2.06 -0.60
CA SER A 130 -21.71 2.61 -1.90
C SER A 130 -20.61 1.81 -2.58
N VAL A 131 -19.78 1.08 -1.81
CA VAL A 131 -18.67 0.26 -2.32
C VAL A 131 -18.94 -1.24 -2.24
N ASN A 132 -20.14 -1.65 -1.79
CA ASN A 132 -20.53 -3.05 -1.60
C ASN A 132 -19.49 -3.84 -0.77
N PHE A 133 -19.16 -3.31 0.41
CA PHE A 133 -18.09 -3.81 1.27
C PHE A 133 -18.57 -5.04 2.06
N GLY A 134 -18.17 -6.23 1.65
CA GLY A 134 -18.62 -7.50 2.21
C GLY A 134 -17.66 -8.13 3.23
N PHE A 135 -16.68 -7.40 3.75
CA PHE A 135 -15.83 -7.83 4.85
C PHE A 135 -16.62 -7.86 6.17
N ARG A 136 -16.05 -8.52 7.19
CA ARG A 136 -16.47 -8.28 8.57
C ARG A 136 -16.02 -6.88 8.97
N LEU A 137 -16.96 -6.00 9.30
CA LEU A 137 -16.65 -4.59 9.53
C LEU A 137 -16.75 -4.23 11.00
N GLY A 138 -15.79 -3.43 11.47
CA GLY A 138 -15.74 -2.94 12.84
C GLY A 138 -15.13 -1.55 12.96
N TRP A 139 -15.22 -1.02 14.17
CA TRP A 139 -14.63 0.23 14.58
C TRP A 139 -13.29 -0.03 15.25
N ALA A 140 -12.24 0.64 14.79
CA ALA A 140 -10.96 0.66 15.50
C ALA A 140 -10.97 1.86 16.45
N ASP A 141 -10.97 1.61 17.74
CA ASP A 141 -10.68 2.68 18.70
C ASP A 141 -9.27 3.26 18.47
N PRO A 142 -8.96 4.47 18.99
CA PRO A 142 -7.69 5.14 18.70
C PRO A 142 -6.44 4.33 19.06
N LEU A 143 -6.49 3.51 20.12
CA LEU A 143 -5.37 2.65 20.51
C LEU A 143 -5.20 1.50 19.53
N THR A 144 -6.29 0.82 19.17
CA THR A 144 -6.32 -0.24 18.17
C THR A 144 -5.80 0.27 16.83
N ALA A 145 -6.34 1.38 16.33
CA ALA A 145 -5.90 1.98 15.08
C ALA A 145 -4.41 2.31 15.10
N ARG A 146 -3.95 2.99 16.16
CA ARG A 146 -2.53 3.37 16.30
C ARG A 146 -1.60 2.15 16.32
N THR A 147 -1.98 1.08 17.02
CA THR A 147 -1.17 -0.14 17.12
C THR A 147 -1.11 -0.87 15.78
N LEU A 148 -2.25 -1.13 15.15
CA LEU A 148 -2.32 -1.78 13.84
C LEU A 148 -1.59 -0.98 12.75
N MET A 149 -1.64 0.33 12.80
CA MET A 149 -0.97 1.21 11.84
C MET A 149 0.50 1.50 12.19
N SER A 150 1.05 0.87 13.22
CA SER A 150 2.44 1.08 13.68
C SER A 150 2.76 2.57 13.90
N GLY A 151 1.80 3.32 14.48
CA GLY A 151 1.90 4.75 14.74
C GLY A 151 1.85 5.66 13.50
N LYS A 152 1.56 5.14 12.31
CA LYS A 152 1.44 5.93 11.06
C LYS A 152 -0.03 6.27 10.79
N ASN A 153 -0.31 7.50 10.37
CA ASN A 153 -1.69 7.98 10.20
C ASN A 153 -2.22 7.84 8.75
N ALA A 154 -1.38 7.42 7.80
CA ALA A 154 -1.80 7.28 6.41
C ALA A 154 -2.67 6.03 6.21
N ILE A 155 -3.78 6.16 5.50
CA ILE A 155 -4.69 5.07 5.10
C ILE A 155 -4.89 5.08 3.58
N PRO A 156 -5.22 3.93 2.95
CA PRO A 156 -5.48 2.63 3.56
C PRO A 156 -4.21 1.97 4.08
N GLN A 157 -4.37 1.05 5.02
CA GLN A 157 -3.32 0.12 5.40
C GLN A 157 -3.88 -1.29 5.43
N THR A 158 -3.05 -2.26 5.04
CA THR A 158 -3.45 -3.66 5.03
C THR A 158 -2.40 -4.48 5.76
N LEU A 159 -2.86 -5.32 6.67
CA LEU A 159 -2.06 -6.35 7.34
C LEU A 159 -2.57 -7.72 6.91
N VAL A 160 -1.66 -8.65 6.72
CA VAL A 160 -1.98 -10.08 6.61
C VAL A 160 -1.33 -10.80 7.77
N ILE A 161 -2.13 -11.52 8.54
CA ILE A 161 -1.77 -12.21 9.77
C ILE A 161 -1.92 -13.70 9.51
N ALA A 162 -0.88 -14.47 9.85
CA ALA A 162 -0.89 -15.92 9.74
C ALA A 162 -1.79 -16.58 10.82
N PRO A 163 -2.14 -17.87 10.65
CA PRO A 163 -2.99 -18.61 11.59
C PRO A 163 -2.48 -18.66 13.02
N ASP A 164 -1.18 -18.52 13.23
CA ASP A 164 -0.52 -18.48 14.56
C ASP A 164 -0.41 -17.06 15.16
N GLY A 165 -0.89 -16.03 14.43
CA GLY A 165 -0.94 -14.65 14.89
C GLY A 165 0.26 -13.78 14.49
N HIS A 166 1.28 -14.30 13.80
CA HIS A 166 2.37 -13.45 13.33
C HIS A 166 1.94 -12.62 12.09
N ILE A 167 2.55 -11.45 11.93
CA ILE A 167 2.27 -10.56 10.81
C ILE A 167 3.13 -10.99 9.61
N VAL A 168 2.49 -11.55 8.58
CA VAL A 168 3.14 -11.95 7.32
C VAL A 168 3.55 -10.74 6.49
N SER A 169 2.69 -9.73 6.43
CA SER A 169 2.97 -8.51 5.69
C SER A 169 2.12 -7.34 6.18
N HIS A 170 2.68 -6.13 6.05
CA HIS A 170 2.01 -4.88 6.36
C HIS A 170 2.39 -3.83 5.32
N TRP A 171 1.42 -3.21 4.65
CA TRP A 171 1.68 -2.13 3.69
C TRP A 171 0.68 -1.00 3.81
N ARG A 172 1.04 0.14 3.20
CA ARG A 172 0.26 1.37 3.20
C ARG A 172 0.00 1.83 1.78
N GLY A 173 -1.16 2.44 1.59
CA GLY A 173 -1.58 2.98 0.31
C GLY A 173 -2.12 1.91 -0.63
N TYR A 174 -2.63 2.37 -1.75
CA TYR A 174 -3.22 1.55 -2.80
C TYR A 174 -2.63 1.90 -4.16
N THR A 175 -2.21 0.88 -4.89
CA THR A 175 -1.81 0.98 -6.30
C THR A 175 -2.64 0.00 -7.11
N ARG A 176 -3.39 0.52 -8.09
CA ARG A 176 -4.31 -0.28 -8.92
C ARG A 176 -3.58 -1.48 -9.57
N GLY A 177 -4.15 -2.66 -9.46
CA GLY A 177 -3.57 -3.92 -9.93
C GLY A 177 -2.55 -4.50 -8.95
N GLN A 178 -1.47 -3.79 -8.66
CA GLN A 178 -0.40 -4.26 -7.79
C GLN A 178 -0.87 -4.63 -6.38
N SER A 179 -1.70 -3.78 -5.74
CA SER A 179 -2.19 -4.06 -4.38
C SER A 179 -3.03 -5.32 -4.32
N ARG A 180 -3.82 -5.60 -5.36
CA ARG A 180 -4.61 -6.82 -5.48
C ARG A 180 -3.73 -8.07 -5.62
N ASP A 181 -2.74 -8.01 -6.49
CA ASP A 181 -1.86 -9.14 -6.76
C ASP A 181 -0.96 -9.41 -5.54
N ARG A 182 -0.42 -8.36 -4.92
CA ARG A 182 0.28 -8.46 -3.64
C ARG A 182 -0.56 -9.13 -2.54
N LEU A 183 -1.84 -8.76 -2.44
CA LEU A 183 -2.73 -9.36 -1.44
C LEU A 183 -2.89 -10.87 -1.67
N ARG A 184 -3.09 -11.31 -2.92
CA ARG A 184 -3.16 -12.75 -3.25
C ARG A 184 -1.88 -13.48 -2.90
N GLU A 185 -0.75 -12.98 -3.37
CA GLU A 185 0.57 -13.57 -3.11
C GLU A 185 0.82 -13.72 -1.60
N THR A 186 0.50 -12.68 -0.83
CA THR A 186 0.69 -12.71 0.62
C THR A 186 -0.24 -13.72 1.31
N ILE A 187 -1.50 -13.81 0.88
CA ILE A 187 -2.45 -14.81 1.42
C ILE A 187 -1.99 -16.23 1.10
N GLU A 188 -1.58 -16.51 -0.14
CA GLU A 188 -1.09 -17.85 -0.52
C GLU A 188 0.18 -18.22 0.26
N HIS A 189 1.07 -17.27 0.46
CA HIS A 189 2.25 -17.46 1.28
C HIS A 189 1.88 -17.85 2.72
N ALA A 190 1.00 -17.08 3.36
CA ALA A 190 0.52 -17.36 4.72
C ALA A 190 -0.15 -18.73 4.86
N LEU A 191 -0.94 -19.14 3.86
CA LEU A 191 -1.60 -20.45 3.84
C LEU A 191 -0.59 -21.59 3.66
N SER A 192 0.45 -21.39 2.86
CA SER A 192 1.49 -22.40 2.63
C SER A 192 2.34 -22.64 3.87
N GLU A 193 2.69 -21.58 4.60
CA GLU A 193 3.41 -21.66 5.88
C GLU A 193 2.62 -22.46 6.92
N ALA A 194 1.32 -22.16 7.08
CA ALA A 194 0.43 -22.89 7.98
C ALA A 194 0.35 -24.38 7.67
N SER A 195 0.25 -24.74 6.38
CA SER A 195 0.21 -26.13 5.95
C SER A 195 1.51 -26.88 6.21
N SER A 196 2.65 -26.18 6.13
CA SER A 196 3.96 -26.75 6.43
C SER A 196 4.13 -27.00 7.93
N ALA A 197 3.72 -26.06 8.77
CA ALA A 197 3.80 -26.20 10.23
C ALA A 197 2.97 -27.40 10.75
N GLN A 198 1.81 -27.68 10.16
CA GLN A 198 0.95 -28.82 10.54
C GLN A 198 1.52 -30.19 10.16
N LYS A 199 2.41 -30.28 9.16
CA LYS A 199 3.03 -31.55 8.75
C LYS A 199 4.15 -32.03 9.67
N PHE A 200 4.67 -31.15 10.54
CA PHE A 200 5.77 -31.46 11.47
C PHE A 200 5.33 -31.62 12.92
N GLN A 201 4.03 -31.60 13.21
CA GLN A 201 3.43 -31.93 14.51
C GLN A 201 2.79 -33.31 14.48
#